data_4165496a86625a09059e8e7fb2dece53
#
_entry.id   4165496a86625a09059e8e7fb2dece53
#
_cell.length_a   1.000
_cell.length_b   1.000
_cell.length_c   1.000
_cell.angle_alpha   90.00
_cell.angle_beta   90.00
_cell.angle_gamma   90.00
#
_symmetry.space_group_name_H-M   'P 1'
#
loop_
_entity.id
_entity.type
_entity.pdbx_description
1 polymer ?
#
loop_
_entity_poly.entity_id
_entity_poly.type
_entity_poly.pdbx_seq_one_letter_code
_entity_poly.pdbx_strand_id
1 'polypeptide(L)'
;MKIGLVTPYVYPMPGGVNDHVGSLYRVLRARGHDVRIITSSHGLQKASEGDIIRVGKGFSVPFNGSMGTITLSPTYLGQMRQILERERFDVLHYHEPFVPFLSLVTLTLSTSVNVGTFHAFGGLSISYEFGKRALGHYANKLHGRIAVSPAARHFISRYFPGEYKIVPNGVEPARYQRAVPIARYRDGVPNILFVGRMEPRKGLIHLLRAFRKLQRDGVRARLLIVGTGPGDREARRYVLTRQLEDVEFLGRVPEAQKAQLFKTADIFVSPATGRESFGIVLLEAMSAGAPIICSDIHGYRGVVRRERDGILVEPGNADALAASIRRLIDDPQLRAQLSRAGEERAQLFTWERVGQAVEEYYGFVIRRLAEQGQLPEGFSAPIPPPPGPRVRTASER
;
A
#
# COMPACT_ATOMS: atom_id res chain seq x y z
N MET A 1 -22.28 2.16 -12.06
CA MET A 1 -22.59 1.63 -10.71
C MET A 1 -22.39 2.72 -9.68
N LYS A 2 -23.16 2.67 -8.59
CA LYS A 2 -22.92 3.49 -7.40
C LYS A 2 -22.09 2.67 -6.39
N ILE A 3 -20.90 3.16 -6.03
CA ILE A 3 -19.90 2.42 -5.26
C ILE A 3 -19.58 3.17 -3.97
N GLY A 4 -19.65 2.48 -2.83
CA GLY A 4 -19.19 2.98 -1.54
C GLY A 4 -17.85 2.37 -1.19
N LEU A 5 -16.78 3.17 -1.12
CA LEU A 5 -15.47 2.75 -0.61
C LEU A 5 -15.43 2.95 0.90
N VAL A 6 -15.42 1.87 1.66
CA VAL A 6 -15.44 1.91 3.13
C VAL A 6 -14.03 1.78 3.66
N THR A 7 -13.53 2.80 4.37
CA THR A 7 -12.25 2.77 5.06
C THR A 7 -12.41 2.98 6.56
N PRO A 8 -11.87 2.10 7.42
CA PRO A 8 -11.94 2.27 8.87
C PRO A 8 -11.04 3.41 9.39
N TYR A 9 -10.17 3.92 8.55
CA TYR A 9 -9.25 4.99 8.89
C TYR A 9 -9.85 6.34 8.53
N VAL A 10 -9.51 7.39 9.31
CA VAL A 10 -9.96 8.76 9.03
C VAL A 10 -9.37 9.24 7.71
N TYR A 11 -10.24 9.48 6.73
CA TYR A 11 -9.82 9.99 5.42
C TYR A 11 -9.98 11.54 5.37
N PRO A 12 -9.02 12.30 4.81
CA PRO A 12 -7.86 11.88 4.01
C PRO A 12 -6.52 11.79 4.77
N MET A 13 -6.51 11.42 6.04
CA MET A 13 -5.24 11.31 6.78
C MET A 13 -4.25 10.37 6.05
N PRO A 14 -2.95 10.77 5.94
CA PRO A 14 -1.95 10.00 5.23
C PRO A 14 -1.77 8.59 5.79
N GLY A 15 -1.73 7.61 4.90
CA GLY A 15 -1.51 6.20 5.23
C GLY A 15 -1.78 5.29 4.04
N GLY A 16 -1.04 4.20 3.91
CA GLY A 16 -1.06 3.36 2.72
C GLY A 16 -2.45 2.89 2.28
N VAL A 17 -3.36 2.60 3.23
CA VAL A 17 -4.75 2.23 2.91
C VAL A 17 -5.55 3.43 2.41
N ASN A 18 -5.43 4.59 3.07
CA ASN A 18 -6.12 5.81 2.64
C ASN A 18 -5.60 6.33 1.29
N ASP A 19 -4.30 6.21 1.03
CA ASP A 19 -3.71 6.56 -0.27
C ASP A 19 -4.24 5.64 -1.38
N HIS A 20 -4.40 4.35 -1.07
CA HIS A 20 -5.04 3.38 -1.96
C HIS A 20 -6.52 3.74 -2.22
N VAL A 21 -7.30 3.98 -1.16
CA VAL A 21 -8.73 4.37 -1.26
C VAL A 21 -8.90 5.63 -2.10
N GLY A 22 -8.11 6.67 -1.84
CA GLY A 22 -8.17 7.92 -2.58
C GLY A 22 -7.79 7.77 -4.06
N SER A 23 -6.83 6.92 -4.37
CA SER A 23 -6.43 6.64 -5.74
C SER A 23 -7.47 5.80 -6.48
N LEU A 24 -8.00 4.77 -5.83
CA LEU A 24 -9.09 3.96 -6.38
C LEU A 24 -10.37 4.79 -6.61
N TYR A 25 -10.71 5.69 -5.67
CA TYR A 25 -11.80 6.64 -5.82
C TYR A 25 -11.64 7.46 -7.12
N ARG A 26 -10.48 8.09 -7.33
CA ARG A 26 -10.23 8.91 -8.55
C ARG A 26 -10.38 8.11 -9.83
N VAL A 27 -9.81 6.90 -9.86
CA VAL A 27 -9.83 6.05 -11.07
C VAL A 27 -11.23 5.53 -11.36
N LEU A 28 -11.97 5.04 -10.37
CA LEU A 28 -13.34 4.56 -10.59
C LEU A 28 -14.27 5.69 -11.01
N ARG A 29 -14.10 6.90 -10.48
CA ARG A 29 -14.82 8.08 -10.97
C ARG A 29 -14.49 8.44 -12.43
N ALA A 30 -13.22 8.44 -12.77
CA ALA A 30 -12.78 8.66 -14.16
C ALA A 30 -13.32 7.61 -15.14
N ARG A 31 -13.68 6.42 -14.65
CA ARG A 31 -14.31 5.33 -15.41
C ARG A 31 -15.85 5.42 -15.43
N GLY A 32 -16.43 6.52 -14.92
CA GLY A 32 -17.87 6.79 -15.03
C GLY A 32 -18.74 6.20 -13.90
N HIS A 33 -18.14 5.76 -12.79
CA HIS A 33 -18.90 5.32 -11.63
C HIS A 33 -19.26 6.49 -10.70
N ASP A 34 -20.42 6.42 -10.02
CA ASP A 34 -20.73 7.29 -8.88
C ASP A 34 -20.08 6.69 -7.63
N VAL A 35 -19.02 7.33 -7.14
CA VAL A 35 -18.21 6.79 -6.04
C VAL A 35 -18.29 7.70 -4.83
N ARG A 36 -18.51 7.11 -3.65
CA ARG A 36 -18.46 7.77 -2.34
C ARG A 36 -17.41 7.11 -1.45
N ILE A 37 -16.76 7.90 -0.59
CA ILE A 37 -15.88 7.37 0.45
C ILE A 37 -16.61 7.43 1.78
N ILE A 38 -16.77 6.29 2.44
CA ILE A 38 -17.37 6.17 3.78
C ILE A 38 -16.23 5.99 4.77
N THR A 39 -16.11 6.92 5.72
CA THR A 39 -15.00 6.98 6.68
C THR A 39 -15.46 7.40 8.07
N SER A 40 -14.66 7.14 9.09
CA SER A 40 -14.90 7.67 10.43
C SER A 40 -14.62 9.17 10.48
N SER A 41 -15.40 9.92 11.29
CA SER A 41 -15.12 11.34 11.55
C SER A 41 -14.06 11.51 12.65
N HIS A 42 -13.32 12.61 12.62
CA HIS A 42 -12.39 13.00 13.68
C HIS A 42 -12.63 14.48 14.05
N GLY A 43 -12.83 14.74 15.34
CA GLY A 43 -13.03 16.10 15.85
C GLY A 43 -14.31 16.77 15.32
N LEU A 44 -14.21 18.05 14.93
CA LEU A 44 -15.30 18.92 14.47
C LEU A 44 -15.57 18.84 12.95
N GLN A 45 -15.13 17.78 12.26
CA GLN A 45 -15.36 17.64 10.82
C GLN A 45 -16.86 17.52 10.50
N LYS A 46 -17.28 18.13 9.38
CA LYS A 46 -18.66 18.01 8.90
C LYS A 46 -19.03 16.56 8.57
N ALA A 47 -20.26 16.18 8.81
CA ALA A 47 -20.76 14.81 8.60
C ALA A 47 -20.63 14.31 7.15
N SER A 48 -20.70 15.21 6.17
CA SER A 48 -20.40 14.91 4.78
C SER A 48 -19.87 16.13 4.07
N GLU A 49 -18.95 15.95 3.15
CA GLU A 49 -18.36 17.01 2.34
C GLU A 49 -18.08 16.43 0.94
N GLY A 50 -18.86 16.91 -0.05
CA GLY A 50 -18.81 16.35 -1.40
C GLY A 50 -19.10 14.85 -1.42
N ASP A 51 -18.15 14.08 -1.93
CA ASP A 51 -18.25 12.63 -2.06
C ASP A 51 -17.77 11.85 -0.82
N ILE A 52 -17.43 12.55 0.28
CA ILE A 52 -16.94 11.92 1.51
C ILE A 52 -18.07 11.91 2.56
N ILE A 53 -18.46 10.74 2.98
CA ILE A 53 -19.47 10.50 4.02
C ILE A 53 -18.73 10.14 5.32
N ARG A 54 -18.84 11.00 6.33
CA ARG A 54 -18.23 10.79 7.65
C ARG A 54 -19.26 10.33 8.65
N VAL A 55 -18.96 9.25 9.36
CA VAL A 55 -19.90 8.63 10.30
C VAL A 55 -19.30 8.56 11.70
N GLY A 56 -20.11 8.98 12.67
CA GLY A 56 -19.80 8.90 14.10
C GLY A 56 -18.68 9.86 14.53
N LYS A 57 -18.40 9.87 15.85
CA LYS A 57 -17.21 10.55 16.42
C LYS A 57 -16.20 9.48 16.81
N GLY A 58 -15.00 9.51 16.18
CA GLY A 58 -14.01 8.48 16.37
C GLY A 58 -12.90 8.85 17.34
N PHE A 59 -12.45 7.85 18.11
CA PHE A 59 -11.22 7.87 18.89
C PHE A 59 -10.19 6.99 18.18
N SER A 60 -8.96 7.49 18.05
CA SER A 60 -7.88 6.72 17.43
C SER A 60 -7.32 5.68 18.42
N VAL A 61 -7.32 4.42 18.02
CA VAL A 61 -6.68 3.32 18.77
C VAL A 61 -5.68 2.58 17.90
N PRO A 62 -4.57 2.12 18.47
CA PRO A 62 -3.61 1.32 17.72
C PRO A 62 -4.20 -0.07 17.41
N PHE A 63 -4.16 -0.47 16.14
CA PHE A 63 -4.63 -1.77 15.68
C PHE A 63 -3.67 -2.33 14.62
N ASN A 64 -3.09 -3.50 14.86
CA ASN A 64 -2.16 -4.20 13.94
C ASN A 64 -1.05 -3.32 13.33
N GLY A 65 -0.45 -2.42 14.17
CA GLY A 65 0.62 -1.53 13.72
C GLY A 65 0.15 -0.28 12.95
N SER A 66 -1.17 -0.04 12.91
CA SER A 66 -1.81 1.17 12.36
C SER A 66 -2.72 1.81 13.41
N MET A 67 -3.13 3.06 13.18
CA MET A 67 -4.12 3.75 14.03
C MET A 67 -5.50 3.56 13.40
N GLY A 68 -6.33 2.71 13.98
CA GLY A 68 -7.75 2.57 13.63
C GLY A 68 -8.61 3.54 14.44
N THR A 69 -9.73 3.98 13.90
CA THR A 69 -10.66 4.84 14.63
C THR A 69 -11.83 4.03 15.15
N ILE A 70 -11.99 4.00 16.47
CA ILE A 70 -13.15 3.41 17.12
C ILE A 70 -14.23 4.46 17.26
N THR A 71 -15.42 4.18 16.78
CA THR A 71 -16.59 5.05 16.96
C THR A 71 -17.56 4.41 17.95
N LEU A 72 -17.65 4.96 19.12
CA LEU A 72 -18.62 4.56 20.16
C LEU A 72 -19.71 5.62 20.24
N SER A 73 -20.81 5.43 19.51
CA SER A 73 -22.00 6.28 19.65
C SER A 73 -23.25 5.40 19.53
N PRO A 74 -24.23 5.53 20.45
CA PRO A 74 -25.51 4.80 20.35
C PRO A 74 -26.28 5.12 19.07
N THR A 75 -26.07 6.32 18.49
CA THR A 75 -26.74 6.78 17.25
C THR A 75 -26.09 6.27 15.97
N TYR A 76 -24.93 5.62 16.08
CA TYR A 76 -24.11 5.22 14.94
C TYR A 76 -24.81 4.22 13.99
N LEU A 77 -25.49 3.21 14.56
CA LEU A 77 -26.26 2.22 13.80
C LEU A 77 -27.38 2.87 12.99
N GLY A 78 -28.13 3.77 13.61
CA GLY A 78 -29.22 4.51 12.96
C GLY A 78 -28.70 5.40 11.83
N GLN A 79 -27.60 6.14 12.07
CA GLN A 79 -26.97 6.98 11.05
C GLN A 79 -26.49 6.15 9.84
N MET A 80 -25.84 5.01 10.09
CA MET A 80 -25.37 4.15 9.02
C MET A 80 -26.52 3.57 8.21
N ARG A 81 -27.59 3.14 8.86
CA ARG A 81 -28.79 2.64 8.19
C ARG A 81 -29.38 3.70 7.27
N GLN A 82 -29.61 4.93 7.76
CA GLN A 82 -30.11 6.05 6.96
C GLN A 82 -29.22 6.37 5.77
N ILE A 83 -27.87 6.31 5.95
CA ILE A 83 -26.93 6.52 4.85
C ILE A 83 -27.10 5.44 3.78
N LEU A 84 -27.11 4.17 4.17
CA LEU A 84 -27.22 3.05 3.22
C LEU A 84 -28.57 3.08 2.47
N GLU A 85 -29.67 3.38 3.15
CA GLU A 85 -31.02 3.52 2.56
C GLU A 85 -31.11 4.71 1.59
N ARG A 86 -30.48 5.85 1.92
CA ARG A 86 -30.45 7.04 1.06
C ARG A 86 -29.56 6.83 -0.17
N GLU A 87 -28.36 6.30 0.04
CA GLU A 87 -27.34 6.19 -1.02
C GLU A 87 -27.60 5.02 -1.97
N ARG A 88 -28.18 3.91 -1.52
CA ARG A 88 -28.47 2.71 -2.32
C ARG A 88 -27.30 2.26 -3.18
N PHE A 89 -26.19 1.91 -2.53
CA PHE A 89 -24.99 1.45 -3.22
C PHE A 89 -25.22 0.10 -3.93
N ASP A 90 -24.79 0.00 -5.19
CA ASP A 90 -24.71 -1.28 -5.89
C ASP A 90 -23.61 -2.16 -5.30
N VAL A 91 -22.45 -1.54 -5.01
CA VAL A 91 -21.28 -2.20 -4.44
C VAL A 91 -20.77 -1.44 -3.22
N LEU A 92 -20.54 -2.15 -2.12
CA LEU A 92 -19.76 -1.67 -0.98
C LEU A 92 -18.41 -2.38 -0.96
N HIS A 93 -17.34 -1.60 -1.14
CA HIS A 93 -15.98 -2.11 -1.15
C HIS A 93 -15.24 -1.71 0.13
N TYR A 94 -14.96 -2.69 0.97
CA TYR A 94 -14.36 -2.53 2.28
C TYR A 94 -12.84 -2.67 2.19
N HIS A 95 -12.11 -1.67 2.65
CA HIS A 95 -10.66 -1.76 2.86
C HIS A 95 -10.39 -2.13 4.31
N GLU A 96 -9.73 -3.27 4.55
CA GLU A 96 -9.61 -3.90 5.86
C GLU A 96 -10.99 -4.19 6.51
N PRO A 97 -11.79 -5.10 5.91
CA PRO A 97 -13.20 -5.31 6.28
C PRO A 97 -13.43 -5.75 7.73
N PHE A 98 -12.41 -6.30 8.40
CA PHE A 98 -12.54 -6.83 9.76
C PHE A 98 -12.00 -5.90 10.84
N VAL A 99 -11.61 -4.68 10.49
CA VAL A 99 -11.35 -3.64 11.48
C VAL A 99 -12.68 -3.30 12.19
N PRO A 100 -12.72 -3.34 13.52
CA PRO A 100 -13.94 -3.14 14.29
C PRO A 100 -14.68 -1.83 13.97
N PHE A 101 -15.98 -1.83 14.24
CA PHE A 101 -16.95 -0.73 14.15
C PHE A 101 -17.34 -0.36 12.73
N LEU A 102 -16.72 0.60 12.04
CA LEU A 102 -17.21 1.13 10.76
C LEU A 102 -17.43 0.01 9.73
N SER A 103 -16.41 -0.79 9.47
CA SER A 103 -16.49 -1.86 8.49
C SER A 103 -17.49 -2.93 8.87
N LEU A 104 -17.46 -3.40 10.13
CA LEU A 104 -18.36 -4.48 10.58
C LEU A 104 -19.82 -4.03 10.65
N VAL A 105 -20.09 -2.81 11.13
CA VAL A 105 -21.46 -2.26 11.19
C VAL A 105 -22.01 -2.06 9.77
N THR A 106 -21.23 -1.45 8.89
CA THR A 106 -21.64 -1.24 7.49
C THR A 106 -21.92 -2.58 6.81
N LEU A 107 -21.04 -3.58 7.02
CA LEU A 107 -21.22 -4.93 6.46
C LEU A 107 -22.44 -5.67 7.04
N THR A 108 -22.76 -5.41 8.33
CA THR A 108 -23.96 -5.97 8.97
C THR A 108 -25.23 -5.45 8.33
N LEU A 109 -25.30 -4.15 8.06
CA LEU A 109 -26.48 -3.45 7.54
C LEU A 109 -26.58 -3.46 6.02
N SER A 110 -25.55 -3.90 5.32
CA SER A 110 -25.47 -3.85 3.86
C SER A 110 -26.48 -4.78 3.18
N THR A 111 -27.16 -4.20 2.19
CA THR A 111 -27.99 -4.88 1.19
C THR A 111 -27.39 -4.76 -0.22
N SER A 112 -26.09 -4.46 -0.33
CA SER A 112 -25.32 -4.27 -1.55
C SER A 112 -24.44 -5.48 -1.85
N VAL A 113 -23.83 -5.52 -3.03
CA VAL A 113 -22.73 -6.46 -3.30
C VAL A 113 -21.50 -6.06 -2.47
N ASN A 114 -21.08 -6.94 -1.57
CA ASN A 114 -19.97 -6.66 -0.64
C ASN A 114 -18.65 -7.24 -1.14
N VAL A 115 -17.62 -6.39 -1.32
CA VAL A 115 -16.27 -6.79 -1.70
C VAL A 115 -15.29 -6.31 -0.62
N GLY A 116 -14.37 -7.16 -0.19
CA GLY A 116 -13.36 -6.80 0.81
C GLY A 116 -11.94 -6.86 0.26
N THR A 117 -11.15 -5.79 0.46
CA THR A 117 -9.71 -5.77 0.17
C THR A 117 -8.89 -5.83 1.46
N PHE A 118 -7.95 -6.77 1.49
CA PHE A 118 -7.02 -7.03 2.59
C PHE A 118 -5.63 -6.51 2.24
N HIS A 119 -5.14 -5.57 3.04
CA HIS A 119 -3.85 -4.90 2.85
C HIS A 119 -2.77 -5.42 3.79
N ALA A 120 -3.17 -6.00 4.93
CA ALA A 120 -2.24 -6.38 5.97
C ALA A 120 -1.43 -7.64 5.62
N PHE A 121 -0.18 -7.63 6.02
CA PHE A 121 0.67 -8.81 6.15
C PHE A 121 1.42 -8.72 7.46
N GLY A 122 1.33 -9.76 8.28
CA GLY A 122 1.95 -9.80 9.60
C GLY A 122 2.33 -11.21 10.03
N GLY A 123 2.86 -11.30 11.25
CA GLY A 123 2.97 -12.57 11.95
C GLY A 123 1.61 -13.09 12.42
N LEU A 124 1.58 -13.89 13.47
CA LEU A 124 0.33 -14.28 14.13
C LEU A 124 -0.43 -13.03 14.58
N SER A 125 -1.68 -12.89 14.14
CA SER A 125 -2.57 -11.84 14.60
C SER A 125 -3.42 -12.42 15.74
N ILE A 126 -3.10 -12.03 16.97
CA ILE A 126 -3.84 -12.44 18.16
C ILE A 126 -5.34 -12.08 18.02
N SER A 127 -5.62 -10.90 17.49
CA SER A 127 -7.00 -10.45 17.25
C SER A 127 -7.76 -11.32 16.24
N TYR A 128 -7.11 -11.80 15.19
CA TYR A 128 -7.74 -12.74 14.24
C TYR A 128 -7.83 -14.15 14.82
N GLU A 129 -6.83 -14.61 15.55
CA GLU A 129 -6.86 -15.96 16.16
C GLU A 129 -8.02 -16.11 17.15
N PHE A 130 -8.21 -15.16 18.04
CA PHE A 130 -9.33 -15.18 18.98
C PHE A 130 -10.66 -14.76 18.37
N GLY A 131 -10.64 -13.84 17.38
CA GLY A 131 -11.83 -13.33 16.72
C GLY A 131 -12.35 -14.19 15.55
N LYS A 132 -11.63 -15.22 15.10
CA LYS A 132 -11.94 -15.94 13.85
C LYS A 132 -13.36 -16.51 13.78
N ARG A 133 -13.93 -17.00 14.89
CA ARG A 133 -15.32 -17.51 14.91
C ARG A 133 -16.33 -16.38 14.67
N ALA A 134 -16.21 -15.28 15.41
CA ALA A 134 -17.11 -14.14 15.27
C ALA A 134 -16.93 -13.45 13.91
N LEU A 135 -15.69 -13.24 13.48
CA LEU A 135 -15.37 -12.61 12.18
C LEU A 135 -15.68 -13.53 10.98
N GLY A 136 -15.74 -14.85 11.19
CA GLY A 136 -16.16 -15.82 10.18
C GLY A 136 -17.56 -15.53 9.64
N HIS A 137 -18.49 -15.13 10.52
CA HIS A 137 -19.82 -14.70 10.10
C HIS A 137 -19.77 -13.50 9.13
N TYR A 138 -18.90 -12.52 9.41
CA TYR A 138 -18.73 -11.36 8.54
C TYR A 138 -17.97 -11.71 7.25
N ALA A 139 -17.02 -12.66 7.32
CA ALA A 139 -16.35 -13.15 6.14
C ALA A 139 -17.33 -13.77 5.12
N ASN A 140 -18.36 -14.45 5.59
CA ASN A 140 -19.42 -15.04 4.73
C ASN A 140 -20.34 -14.00 4.09
N LYS A 141 -20.38 -12.77 4.61
CA LYS A 141 -21.11 -11.65 3.99
C LYS A 141 -20.33 -10.97 2.86
N LEU A 142 -19.04 -11.26 2.71
CA LEU A 142 -18.24 -10.77 1.59
C LEU A 142 -18.49 -11.66 0.36
N HIS A 143 -19.15 -11.11 -0.64
CA HIS A 143 -19.41 -11.78 -1.92
C HIS A 143 -18.12 -11.90 -2.76
N GLY A 144 -17.16 -10.97 -2.58
CA GLY A 144 -15.85 -10.98 -3.22
C GLY A 144 -14.73 -10.62 -2.24
N ARG A 145 -13.55 -11.24 -2.44
CA ARG A 145 -12.37 -10.98 -1.60
C ARG A 145 -11.15 -10.68 -2.46
N ILE A 146 -10.49 -9.57 -2.17
CA ILE A 146 -9.26 -9.11 -2.83
C ILE A 146 -8.13 -9.12 -1.81
N ALA A 147 -6.94 -9.55 -2.23
CA ALA A 147 -5.70 -9.36 -1.48
C ALA A 147 -4.73 -8.54 -2.33
N VAL A 148 -4.02 -7.57 -1.73
CA VAL A 148 -3.10 -6.69 -2.47
C VAL A 148 -1.81 -7.39 -2.90
N SER A 149 -1.57 -8.61 -2.45
CA SER A 149 -0.38 -9.39 -2.79
C SER A 149 -0.54 -10.86 -2.45
N PRO A 150 0.32 -11.75 -3.00
CA PRO A 150 0.42 -13.14 -2.53
C PRO A 150 0.71 -13.23 -1.02
N ALA A 151 1.51 -12.31 -0.48
CA ALA A 151 1.81 -12.24 0.96
C ALA A 151 0.55 -11.92 1.78
N ALA A 152 -0.20 -10.89 1.40
CA ALA A 152 -1.46 -10.53 2.05
C ALA A 152 -2.49 -11.68 1.96
N ARG A 153 -2.62 -12.31 0.78
CA ARG A 153 -3.45 -13.50 0.59
C ARG A 153 -3.05 -14.63 1.53
N HIS A 154 -1.76 -14.98 1.56
CA HIS A 154 -1.24 -16.05 2.43
C HIS A 154 -1.56 -15.75 3.91
N PHE A 155 -1.41 -14.52 4.34
CA PHE A 155 -1.71 -14.12 5.72
C PHE A 155 -3.18 -14.26 6.05
N ILE A 156 -4.08 -13.67 5.25
CA ILE A 156 -5.51 -13.64 5.57
C ILE A 156 -6.19 -15.00 5.40
N SER A 157 -5.78 -15.80 4.41
CA SER A 157 -6.37 -17.12 4.15
C SER A 157 -6.11 -18.14 5.26
N ARG A 158 -5.14 -17.91 6.15
CA ARG A 158 -4.89 -18.72 7.35
C ARG A 158 -6.02 -18.62 8.37
N TYR A 159 -6.69 -17.45 8.41
CA TYR A 159 -7.78 -17.16 9.36
C TYR A 159 -9.15 -17.33 8.72
N PHE A 160 -9.27 -16.93 7.46
CA PHE A 160 -10.52 -16.96 6.68
C PHE A 160 -10.28 -17.64 5.33
N PRO A 161 -10.33 -18.97 5.30
CA PRO A 161 -10.15 -19.74 4.05
C PRO A 161 -11.15 -19.31 2.97
N GLY A 162 -10.77 -19.42 1.71
CA GLY A 162 -11.59 -19.09 0.57
C GLY A 162 -10.78 -18.55 -0.61
N GLU A 163 -11.49 -18.14 -1.65
CA GLU A 163 -10.89 -17.57 -2.85
C GLU A 163 -10.61 -16.08 -2.67
N TYR A 164 -9.43 -15.67 -3.10
CA TYR A 164 -8.97 -14.28 -3.08
C TYR A 164 -8.40 -13.92 -4.45
N LYS A 165 -8.98 -12.90 -5.09
CA LYS A 165 -8.37 -12.27 -6.26
C LYS A 165 -7.17 -11.44 -5.81
N ILE A 166 -6.01 -11.61 -6.44
CA ILE A 166 -4.88 -10.70 -6.20
C ILE A 166 -5.05 -9.50 -7.12
N VAL A 167 -5.19 -8.31 -6.51
CA VAL A 167 -5.17 -7.02 -7.19
C VAL A 167 -4.13 -6.15 -6.48
N PRO A 168 -2.99 -5.85 -7.12
CA PRO A 168 -1.88 -5.15 -6.47
C PRO A 168 -2.23 -3.69 -6.13
N ASN A 169 -1.42 -3.07 -5.27
CA ASN A 169 -1.46 -1.61 -5.13
C ASN A 169 -0.95 -0.94 -6.40
N GLY A 170 -1.46 0.25 -6.67
CA GLY A 170 -1.07 1.05 -7.81
C GLY A 170 -0.02 2.10 -7.48
N VAL A 171 0.58 2.65 -8.53
CA VAL A 171 1.43 3.82 -8.52
C VAL A 171 1.00 4.77 -9.64
N GLU A 172 1.37 6.04 -9.54
CA GLU A 172 1.22 7.04 -10.60
C GLU A 172 2.61 7.36 -11.19
N PRO A 173 3.09 6.63 -12.22
CA PRO A 173 4.45 6.78 -12.71
C PRO A 173 4.77 8.20 -13.20
N ALA A 174 3.80 8.87 -13.82
CA ALA A 174 3.96 10.22 -14.35
C ALA A 174 4.41 11.24 -13.29
N ARG A 175 3.97 11.08 -12.03
CA ARG A 175 4.37 11.91 -10.89
C ARG A 175 5.89 11.87 -10.67
N TYR A 176 6.48 10.69 -10.74
CA TYR A 176 7.89 10.45 -10.46
C TYR A 176 8.76 10.73 -11.68
N GLN A 177 8.29 10.42 -12.87
CA GLN A 177 8.98 10.68 -14.14
C GLN A 177 9.16 12.17 -14.41
N ARG A 178 8.14 12.99 -14.09
CA ARG A 178 8.17 14.46 -14.27
C ARG A 178 8.93 15.20 -13.15
N ALA A 179 9.29 14.52 -12.09
CA ALA A 179 10.03 15.14 -11.00
C ALA A 179 11.43 15.56 -11.46
N VAL A 180 11.87 16.73 -11.00
CA VAL A 180 13.21 17.26 -11.29
C VAL A 180 14.13 16.88 -10.13
N PRO A 181 15.30 16.32 -10.40
CA PRO A 181 16.29 16.02 -9.37
C PRO A 181 16.69 17.26 -8.57
N ILE A 182 17.01 17.09 -7.30
CA ILE A 182 17.42 18.18 -6.41
C ILE A 182 18.86 18.59 -6.76
N ALA A 183 19.05 19.84 -7.20
CA ALA A 183 20.30 20.32 -7.76
C ALA A 183 21.54 20.16 -6.82
N ARG A 184 21.34 20.41 -5.50
CA ARG A 184 22.45 20.31 -4.52
C ARG A 184 23.06 18.90 -4.37
N TYR A 185 22.37 17.87 -4.87
CA TYR A 185 22.83 16.49 -4.83
C TYR A 185 23.37 15.99 -6.17
N ARG A 186 23.54 16.89 -7.15
CA ARG A 186 24.12 16.58 -8.48
C ARG A 186 25.57 16.99 -8.57
N ASP A 187 26.34 16.68 -7.54
CA ASP A 187 27.76 17.02 -7.36
C ASP A 187 28.73 15.88 -7.73
N GLY A 188 28.19 14.81 -8.34
CA GLY A 188 28.96 13.62 -8.73
C GLY A 188 29.16 12.60 -7.60
N VAL A 189 28.66 12.86 -6.40
CA VAL A 189 28.65 11.88 -5.29
C VAL A 189 27.39 11.02 -5.42
N PRO A 190 27.51 9.67 -5.51
CA PRO A 190 26.35 8.78 -5.59
C PRO A 190 25.41 8.94 -4.40
N ASN A 191 24.12 9.12 -4.68
CA ASN A 191 23.08 9.30 -3.68
C ASN A 191 22.34 7.97 -3.44
N ILE A 192 22.47 7.43 -2.23
CA ILE A 192 21.73 6.27 -1.75
C ILE A 192 20.52 6.79 -0.99
N LEU A 193 19.31 6.36 -1.37
CA LEU A 193 18.07 6.83 -0.77
C LEU A 193 17.38 5.71 0.02
N PHE A 194 16.96 6.03 1.24
CA PHE A 194 16.00 5.26 2.03
C PHE A 194 14.74 6.09 2.24
N VAL A 195 13.56 5.49 2.00
CA VAL A 195 12.25 6.11 2.29
C VAL A 195 11.39 5.14 3.08
N GLY A 196 10.98 5.54 4.27
CA GLY A 196 10.11 4.71 5.09
C GLY A 196 9.96 5.19 6.52
N ARG A 197 8.96 4.65 7.23
CA ARG A 197 8.85 4.86 8.68
C ARG A 197 10.05 4.23 9.37
N MET A 198 10.66 4.94 10.30
CA MET A 198 11.82 4.43 11.05
C MET A 198 11.37 3.44 12.14
N GLU A 199 10.86 2.30 11.70
CA GLU A 199 10.49 1.14 12.51
C GLU A 199 11.57 0.06 12.39
N PRO A 200 11.84 -0.76 13.43
CA PRO A 200 12.87 -1.81 13.36
C PRO A 200 12.71 -2.72 12.14
N ARG A 201 11.46 -3.08 11.80
CA ARG A 201 11.17 -3.94 10.63
C ARG A 201 11.55 -3.35 9.28
N LYS A 202 11.70 -2.02 9.16
CA LYS A 202 12.14 -1.34 7.93
C LYS A 202 13.64 -1.45 7.69
N GLY A 203 14.39 -1.92 8.69
CA GLY A 203 15.78 -2.34 8.54
C GLY A 203 16.80 -1.22 8.34
N LEU A 204 16.47 0.05 8.65
CA LEU A 204 17.39 1.17 8.49
C LEU A 204 18.76 0.92 9.18
N ILE A 205 18.77 0.25 10.33
CA ILE A 205 20.01 -0.07 11.05
C ILE A 205 20.95 -0.97 10.22
N HIS A 206 20.40 -1.89 9.41
CA HIS A 206 21.19 -2.75 8.53
C HIS A 206 21.79 -1.95 7.37
N LEU A 207 21.06 -0.97 6.84
CA LEU A 207 21.58 -0.03 5.83
C LEU A 207 22.70 0.83 6.41
N LEU A 208 22.57 1.36 7.63
CA LEU A 208 23.61 2.12 8.30
C LEU A 208 24.88 1.29 8.55
N ARG A 209 24.72 -0.01 8.89
CA ARG A 209 25.85 -0.93 9.02
C ARG A 209 26.55 -1.17 7.67
N ALA A 210 25.76 -1.38 6.61
CA ALA A 210 26.28 -1.53 5.24
C ALA A 210 27.02 -0.25 4.78
N PHE A 211 26.44 0.91 5.03
CA PHE A 211 27.01 2.21 4.68
C PHE A 211 28.35 2.46 5.40
N ARG A 212 28.41 2.12 6.71
CA ARG A 212 29.66 2.16 7.45
C ARG A 212 30.76 1.30 6.81
N LYS A 213 30.41 0.10 6.34
CA LYS A 213 31.38 -0.77 5.67
C LYS A 213 31.87 -0.14 4.37
N LEU A 214 30.99 0.42 3.55
CA LEU A 214 31.36 1.14 2.33
C LEU A 214 32.34 2.27 2.60
N GLN A 215 32.10 3.10 3.63
CA GLN A 215 33.01 4.18 4.00
C GLN A 215 34.39 3.67 4.45
N ARG A 216 34.43 2.59 5.25
CA ARG A 216 35.70 1.95 5.66
C ARG A 216 36.47 1.37 4.48
N ASP A 217 35.75 0.93 3.44
CA ASP A 217 36.34 0.42 2.19
C ASP A 217 36.70 1.57 1.21
N GLY A 218 36.61 2.84 1.64
CA GLY A 218 36.93 4.02 0.84
C GLY A 218 35.90 4.38 -0.23
N VAL A 219 34.71 3.81 -0.20
CA VAL A 219 33.62 4.13 -1.16
C VAL A 219 32.98 5.45 -0.78
N ARG A 220 33.11 6.45 -1.65
CA ARG A 220 32.45 7.76 -1.49
C ARG A 220 30.98 7.67 -1.96
N ALA A 221 30.04 7.95 -1.06
CA ALA A 221 28.60 8.00 -1.35
C ALA A 221 27.89 8.84 -0.30
N ARG A 222 26.68 9.31 -0.61
CA ARG A 222 25.80 10.03 0.33
C ARG A 222 24.57 9.19 0.64
N LEU A 223 24.15 9.15 1.91
CA LEU A 223 22.95 8.45 2.35
C LEU A 223 21.86 9.45 2.74
N LEU A 224 20.77 9.48 1.98
CA LEU A 224 19.60 10.30 2.21
C LEU A 224 18.51 9.47 2.88
N ILE A 225 18.04 9.88 4.07
CA ILE A 225 17.08 9.13 4.88
C ILE A 225 15.81 9.95 5.03
N VAL A 226 14.71 9.46 4.45
CA VAL A 226 13.39 10.09 4.48
C VAL A 226 12.45 9.29 5.37
N GLY A 227 11.78 9.98 6.29
CA GLY A 227 10.80 9.44 7.20
C GLY A 227 11.11 9.76 8.65
N THR A 228 10.22 9.34 9.52
CA THR A 228 10.31 9.46 10.99
C THR A 228 9.75 8.21 11.63
N GLY A 229 10.01 8.00 12.92
CA GLY A 229 9.47 6.86 13.65
C GLY A 229 10.24 6.53 14.91
N PRO A 230 9.82 5.49 15.63
CA PRO A 230 10.43 5.15 16.93
C PRO A 230 11.92 4.81 16.87
N GLY A 231 12.42 4.36 15.72
CA GLY A 231 13.86 4.06 15.50
C GLY A 231 14.73 5.27 15.14
N ASP A 232 14.17 6.49 15.01
CA ASP A 232 14.94 7.69 14.60
C ASP A 232 16.10 7.99 15.57
N ARG A 233 15.81 7.95 16.86
CA ARG A 233 16.84 8.22 17.90
C ARG A 233 17.98 7.20 17.84
N GLU A 234 17.67 5.93 17.66
CA GLU A 234 18.67 4.85 17.54
C GLU A 234 19.53 5.03 16.28
N ALA A 235 18.91 5.33 15.14
CA ALA A 235 19.61 5.55 13.89
C ALA A 235 20.58 6.73 13.96
N ARG A 236 20.15 7.89 14.50
CA ARG A 236 20.99 9.07 14.69
C ARG A 236 22.13 8.80 15.67
N ARG A 237 21.84 8.10 16.78
CA ARG A 237 22.86 7.69 17.73
C ARG A 237 23.91 6.80 17.06
N TYR A 238 23.50 5.86 16.21
CA TYR A 238 24.41 4.99 15.48
C TYR A 238 25.32 5.80 14.54
N VAL A 239 24.77 6.74 13.77
CA VAL A 239 25.54 7.63 12.88
C VAL A 239 26.59 8.41 13.68
N LEU A 240 26.18 9.04 14.78
CA LEU A 240 27.08 9.85 15.64
C LEU A 240 28.18 8.99 16.27
N THR A 241 27.83 7.88 16.93
CA THR A 241 28.79 7.03 17.66
C THR A 241 29.74 6.28 16.74
N ARG A 242 29.38 6.09 15.48
CA ARG A 242 30.22 5.44 14.46
C ARG A 242 30.90 6.42 13.53
N GLN A 243 30.70 7.74 13.75
CA GLN A 243 31.27 8.83 12.96
C GLN A 243 31.05 8.65 11.46
N LEU A 244 29.78 8.30 11.08
CA LEU A 244 29.40 8.18 9.67
C LEU A 244 29.28 9.58 9.06
N GLU A 245 29.96 9.82 7.98
CA GLU A 245 29.91 11.04 7.19
C GLU A 245 28.85 10.95 6.08
N ASP A 246 28.49 12.08 5.49
CA ASP A 246 27.54 12.16 4.35
C ASP A 246 26.19 11.43 4.57
N VAL A 247 25.66 11.45 5.81
CA VAL A 247 24.33 10.92 6.16
C VAL A 247 23.39 12.05 6.49
N GLU A 248 22.33 12.24 5.68
CA GLU A 248 21.32 13.27 5.89
C GLU A 248 19.97 12.67 6.30
N PHE A 249 19.46 13.08 7.47
CA PHE A 249 18.12 12.76 7.93
C PHE A 249 17.16 13.88 7.54
N LEU A 250 16.33 13.67 6.53
CA LEU A 250 15.45 14.66 5.94
C LEU A 250 14.07 14.73 6.65
N GLY A 251 13.80 13.80 7.58
CA GLY A 251 12.52 13.75 8.27
C GLY A 251 11.36 13.42 7.32
N ARG A 252 10.16 13.86 7.68
CA ARG A 252 9.00 13.74 6.79
C ARG A 252 9.06 14.86 5.74
N VAL A 253 8.94 14.49 4.48
CA VAL A 253 8.93 15.42 3.35
C VAL A 253 7.56 15.42 2.65
N PRO A 254 7.17 16.52 2.00
CA PRO A 254 6.00 16.57 1.12
C PRO A 254 6.12 15.58 -0.06
N GLU A 255 5.01 15.11 -0.59
CA GLU A 255 4.96 14.16 -1.71
C GLU A 255 5.73 14.63 -2.96
N ALA A 256 5.67 15.93 -3.27
CA ALA A 256 6.44 16.50 -4.38
C ALA A 256 7.95 16.37 -4.16
N GLN A 257 8.43 16.68 -2.94
CA GLN A 257 9.83 16.55 -2.59
C GLN A 257 10.26 15.07 -2.52
N LYS A 258 9.37 14.17 -2.08
CA LYS A 258 9.62 12.73 -2.11
C LYS A 258 9.89 12.24 -3.54
N ALA A 259 9.08 12.69 -4.51
CA ALA A 259 9.28 12.38 -5.92
C ALA A 259 10.62 12.92 -6.45
N GLN A 260 11.00 14.15 -6.07
CA GLN A 260 12.30 14.73 -6.43
C GLN A 260 13.47 13.92 -5.84
N LEU A 261 13.34 13.44 -4.59
CA LEU A 261 14.36 12.61 -3.94
C LEU A 261 14.52 11.24 -4.62
N PHE A 262 13.42 10.59 -5.01
CA PHE A 262 13.50 9.37 -5.82
C PHE A 262 14.19 9.63 -7.16
N LYS A 263 13.88 10.76 -7.82
CA LYS A 263 14.52 11.14 -9.09
C LYS A 263 15.99 11.54 -8.93
N THR A 264 16.41 11.93 -7.73
CA THR A 264 17.79 12.27 -7.38
C THR A 264 18.62 11.02 -7.06
N ALA A 265 18.00 9.95 -6.60
CA ALA A 265 18.67 8.77 -6.11
C ALA A 265 19.36 7.99 -7.23
N ASP A 266 20.65 7.73 -7.07
CA ASP A 266 21.41 6.79 -7.90
C ASP A 266 21.12 5.34 -7.53
N ILE A 267 20.76 5.10 -6.27
CA ILE A 267 20.36 3.78 -5.73
C ILE A 267 19.27 3.97 -4.68
N PHE A 268 18.15 3.29 -4.84
CA PHE A 268 17.14 3.20 -3.79
C PHE A 268 17.29 1.90 -3.00
N VAL A 269 17.28 1.99 -1.67
CA VAL A 269 17.47 0.84 -0.79
C VAL A 269 16.28 0.65 0.16
N SER A 270 15.68 -0.54 0.13
CA SER A 270 14.59 -0.94 1.04
C SER A 270 14.95 -2.23 1.80
N PRO A 271 15.69 -2.13 2.92
CA PRO A 271 16.29 -3.27 3.63
C PRO A 271 15.36 -3.88 4.69
N ALA A 272 14.04 -3.89 4.44
CA ALA A 272 13.07 -4.38 5.41
C ALA A 272 13.35 -5.83 5.83
N THR A 273 13.19 -6.14 7.11
CA THR A 273 13.43 -7.48 7.66
C THR A 273 12.20 -8.39 7.61
N GLY A 274 11.04 -7.85 7.21
CA GLY A 274 9.78 -8.59 7.09
C GLY A 274 8.56 -7.72 7.35
N ARG A 275 7.38 -8.36 7.41
CA ARG A 275 6.08 -7.73 7.68
C ARG A 275 5.71 -6.60 6.69
N GLU A 276 6.15 -6.72 5.45
CA GLU A 276 5.73 -5.90 4.34
C GLU A 276 4.74 -6.69 3.47
N SER A 277 3.60 -6.09 3.20
CA SER A 277 2.57 -6.76 2.38
C SER A 277 2.82 -6.62 0.89
N PHE A 278 3.45 -5.51 0.45
CA PHE A 278 3.61 -5.23 -0.97
C PHE A 278 4.87 -4.40 -1.29
N GLY A 279 5.07 -3.26 -0.63
CA GLY A 279 6.20 -2.36 -0.88
C GLY A 279 5.91 -1.31 -1.95
N ILE A 280 4.88 -0.47 -1.75
CA ILE A 280 4.53 0.62 -2.68
C ILE A 280 5.74 1.51 -2.99
N VAL A 281 6.60 1.73 -2.00
CA VAL A 281 7.83 2.53 -2.12
C VAL A 281 8.80 2.01 -3.19
N LEU A 282 8.76 0.70 -3.49
CA LEU A 282 9.54 0.10 -4.58
C LEU A 282 9.01 0.55 -5.94
N LEU A 283 7.68 0.58 -6.10
CA LEU A 283 7.05 1.08 -7.34
C LEU A 283 7.29 2.59 -7.53
N GLU A 284 7.33 3.36 -6.45
CA GLU A 284 7.67 4.78 -6.48
C GLU A 284 9.11 4.99 -6.98
N ALA A 285 10.06 4.22 -6.44
CA ALA A 285 11.45 4.23 -6.87
C ALA A 285 11.60 3.79 -8.34
N MET A 286 10.97 2.68 -8.74
CA MET A 286 10.93 2.21 -10.12
C MET A 286 10.38 3.28 -11.07
N SER A 287 9.29 3.94 -10.68
CA SER A 287 8.66 4.99 -11.49
C SER A 287 9.55 6.21 -11.69
N ALA A 288 10.45 6.50 -10.75
CA ALA A 288 11.46 7.56 -10.86
C ALA A 288 12.68 7.14 -11.67
N GLY A 289 12.83 5.85 -11.99
CA GLY A 289 14.03 5.29 -12.62
C GLY A 289 15.19 5.06 -11.64
N ALA A 290 14.93 5.01 -10.32
CA ALA A 290 15.95 4.67 -9.34
C ALA A 290 16.18 3.16 -9.31
N PRO A 291 17.41 2.65 -9.55
CA PRO A 291 17.74 1.24 -9.40
C PRO A 291 17.51 0.78 -7.96
N ILE A 292 16.93 -0.41 -7.78
CA ILE A 292 16.48 -0.90 -6.48
C ILE A 292 17.40 -1.98 -5.94
N ILE A 293 17.76 -1.84 -4.66
CA ILE A 293 18.22 -2.92 -3.81
C ILE A 293 17.19 -3.11 -2.70
N CYS A 294 16.63 -4.30 -2.56
CA CYS A 294 15.69 -4.57 -1.48
C CYS A 294 15.89 -5.95 -0.87
N SER A 295 15.35 -6.15 0.32
CA SER A 295 15.39 -7.45 0.97
C SER A 295 14.55 -8.50 0.24
N ASP A 296 15.02 -9.74 0.20
CA ASP A 296 14.31 -10.89 -0.37
C ASP A 296 13.24 -11.40 0.59
N ILE A 297 12.18 -10.62 0.77
CA ILE A 297 11.02 -10.93 1.60
C ILE A 297 9.78 -11.19 0.76
N HIS A 298 8.84 -11.95 1.31
CA HIS A 298 7.63 -12.39 0.60
C HIS A 298 6.85 -11.21 -0.02
N GLY A 299 6.72 -10.09 0.70
CA GLY A 299 5.98 -8.91 0.20
C GLY A 299 6.64 -8.24 -1.00
N TYR A 300 7.98 -8.31 -1.13
CA TYR A 300 8.70 -7.63 -2.20
C TYR A 300 8.85 -8.47 -3.47
N ARG A 301 8.84 -9.81 -3.36
CA ARG A 301 8.96 -10.73 -4.50
C ARG A 301 7.84 -10.58 -5.54
N GLY A 302 6.68 -10.04 -5.15
CA GLY A 302 5.59 -9.73 -6.08
C GLY A 302 5.84 -8.50 -6.94
N VAL A 303 6.70 -7.59 -6.47
CA VAL A 303 7.03 -6.32 -7.11
C VAL A 303 8.35 -6.42 -7.88
N VAL A 304 9.43 -6.86 -7.22
CA VAL A 304 10.79 -6.91 -7.76
C VAL A 304 11.14 -8.33 -8.20
N ARG A 305 11.60 -8.48 -9.44
CA ARG A 305 12.15 -9.73 -9.97
C ARG A 305 13.68 -9.69 -9.85
N ARG A 306 14.24 -10.68 -9.17
CA ARG A 306 15.68 -10.79 -8.88
C ARG A 306 16.53 -10.62 -10.13
N GLU A 307 17.54 -9.76 -10.07
CA GLU A 307 18.54 -9.46 -11.12
C GLU A 307 17.93 -8.99 -12.47
N ARG A 308 16.63 -8.71 -12.50
CA ARG A 308 15.94 -8.25 -13.70
C ARG A 308 15.52 -6.78 -13.60
N ASP A 309 14.82 -6.41 -12.54
CA ASP A 309 14.36 -5.05 -12.25
C ASP A 309 14.74 -4.56 -10.86
N GLY A 310 15.64 -5.29 -10.19
CA GLY A 310 16.24 -4.94 -8.91
C GLY A 310 17.09 -6.07 -8.34
N ILE A 311 17.88 -5.74 -7.33
CA ILE A 311 18.72 -6.70 -6.59
C ILE A 311 18.00 -7.06 -5.29
N LEU A 312 17.80 -8.38 -5.07
CA LEU A 312 17.25 -8.88 -3.82
C LEU A 312 18.36 -9.46 -2.95
N VAL A 313 18.45 -8.97 -1.72
CA VAL A 313 19.44 -9.38 -0.72
C VAL A 313 18.79 -10.08 0.46
N GLU A 314 19.53 -10.93 1.15
CA GLU A 314 19.05 -11.58 2.36
C GLU A 314 18.66 -10.54 3.43
N PRO A 315 17.47 -10.67 4.06
CA PRO A 315 17.03 -9.74 5.09
C PRO A 315 18.00 -9.67 6.27
N GLY A 316 18.36 -8.46 6.71
CA GLY A 316 19.27 -8.24 7.83
C GLY A 316 20.77 -8.42 7.51
N ASN A 317 21.12 -8.87 6.32
CA ASN A 317 22.50 -9.07 5.91
C ASN A 317 23.14 -7.76 5.40
N ALA A 318 23.83 -7.05 6.31
CA ALA A 318 24.49 -5.78 6.00
C ALA A 318 25.67 -5.95 5.03
N ASP A 319 26.34 -7.10 5.02
CA ASP A 319 27.48 -7.35 4.13
C ASP A 319 27.00 -7.54 2.69
N ALA A 320 25.96 -8.34 2.49
CA ALA A 320 25.34 -8.52 1.17
C ALA A 320 24.75 -7.18 0.64
N LEU A 321 24.21 -6.36 1.54
CA LEU A 321 23.69 -5.05 1.20
C LEU A 321 24.82 -4.10 0.75
N ALA A 322 25.93 -4.05 1.49
CA ALA A 322 27.11 -3.25 1.12
C ALA A 322 27.72 -3.70 -0.23
N ALA A 323 27.86 -5.01 -0.43
CA ALA A 323 28.36 -5.56 -1.70
C ALA A 323 27.47 -5.18 -2.89
N SER A 324 26.12 -5.25 -2.71
CA SER A 324 25.17 -4.88 -3.75
C SER A 324 25.18 -3.38 -4.06
N ILE A 325 25.29 -2.54 -3.04
CA ILE A 325 25.44 -1.07 -3.22
C ILE A 325 26.72 -0.77 -3.98
N ARG A 326 27.86 -1.35 -3.57
CA ARG A 326 29.14 -1.18 -4.25
C ARG A 326 29.05 -1.62 -5.72
N ARG A 327 28.49 -2.80 -6.00
CA ARG A 327 28.28 -3.30 -7.36
C ARG A 327 27.55 -2.28 -8.24
N LEU A 328 26.49 -1.64 -7.71
CA LEU A 328 25.78 -0.62 -8.46
C LEU A 328 26.53 0.72 -8.56
N ILE A 329 27.40 1.08 -7.60
CA ILE A 329 28.26 2.26 -7.70
C ILE A 329 29.30 2.05 -8.80
N ASP A 330 29.92 0.88 -8.83
CA ASP A 330 31.03 0.54 -9.72
C ASP A 330 30.57 0.23 -11.16
N ASP A 331 29.29 -0.13 -11.35
CA ASP A 331 28.71 -0.51 -12.67
C ASP A 331 27.55 0.40 -13.10
N PRO A 332 27.83 1.53 -13.77
CA PRO A 332 26.81 2.43 -14.31
C PRO A 332 25.91 1.79 -15.38
N GLN A 333 26.43 0.79 -16.11
CA GLN A 333 25.65 0.10 -17.15
C GLN A 333 24.58 -0.77 -16.52
N LEU A 334 24.92 -1.53 -15.47
CA LEU A 334 23.96 -2.31 -14.69
C LEU A 334 22.90 -1.39 -14.04
N ARG A 335 23.31 -0.24 -13.47
CA ARG A 335 22.36 0.76 -12.94
C ARG A 335 21.35 1.18 -14.01
N ALA A 336 21.82 1.55 -15.19
CA ALA A 336 20.96 1.98 -16.29
C ALA A 336 20.04 0.87 -16.79
N GLN A 337 20.51 -0.38 -16.80
CA GLN A 337 19.71 -1.56 -17.16
C GLN A 337 18.58 -1.79 -16.15
N LEU A 338 18.90 -1.85 -14.85
CA LEU A 338 17.91 -2.06 -13.78
C LEU A 338 16.90 -0.90 -13.68
N SER A 339 17.36 0.33 -13.90
CA SER A 339 16.51 1.52 -13.97
C SER A 339 15.43 1.36 -15.05
N ARG A 340 15.83 1.10 -16.31
CA ARG A 340 14.88 0.91 -17.41
C ARG A 340 13.92 -0.23 -17.17
N ALA A 341 14.41 -1.39 -16.73
CA ALA A 341 13.58 -2.53 -16.42
C ALA A 341 12.60 -2.26 -15.27
N GLY A 342 13.02 -1.46 -14.28
CA GLY A 342 12.17 -0.98 -13.20
C GLY A 342 11.07 -0.05 -13.69
N GLU A 343 11.38 0.93 -14.54
CA GLU A 343 10.38 1.83 -15.13
C GLU A 343 9.32 1.04 -15.92
N GLU A 344 9.74 0.09 -16.77
CA GLU A 344 8.82 -0.80 -17.50
C GLU A 344 7.96 -1.63 -16.54
N ARG A 345 8.56 -2.14 -15.48
CA ARG A 345 7.85 -2.93 -14.45
C ARG A 345 6.78 -2.11 -13.75
N ALA A 346 7.06 -0.85 -13.39
CA ALA A 346 6.12 0.06 -12.73
C ALA A 346 4.86 0.31 -13.58
N GLN A 347 4.98 0.34 -14.92
CA GLN A 347 3.84 0.50 -15.82
C GLN A 347 2.79 -0.62 -15.73
N LEU A 348 3.16 -1.77 -15.18
CA LEU A 348 2.22 -2.86 -14.95
C LEU A 348 1.35 -2.64 -13.69
N PHE A 349 1.69 -1.65 -12.86
CA PHE A 349 1.05 -1.35 -11.59
C PHE A 349 0.43 0.06 -11.56
N THR A 350 0.03 0.60 -12.70
CA THR A 350 -0.65 1.92 -12.71
C THR A 350 -2.03 1.83 -12.06
N TRP A 351 -2.50 2.94 -11.51
CA TRP A 351 -3.82 3.00 -10.91
C TRP A 351 -4.94 2.70 -11.92
N GLU A 352 -4.75 3.03 -13.20
CA GLU A 352 -5.69 2.72 -14.28
C GLU A 352 -5.86 1.20 -14.42
N ARG A 353 -4.75 0.45 -14.42
CA ARG A 353 -4.78 -1.02 -14.46
C ARG A 353 -5.39 -1.62 -13.20
N VAL A 354 -5.09 -1.07 -12.04
CA VAL A 354 -5.68 -1.49 -10.76
C VAL A 354 -7.17 -1.24 -10.76
N GLY A 355 -7.62 -0.04 -11.16
CA GLY A 355 -9.03 0.31 -11.24
C GLY A 355 -9.79 -0.60 -12.21
N GLN A 356 -9.21 -0.88 -13.38
CA GLN A 356 -9.77 -1.83 -14.33
C GLN A 356 -9.90 -3.24 -13.73
N ALA A 357 -8.86 -3.75 -13.06
CA ALA A 357 -8.89 -5.07 -12.45
C ALA A 357 -9.91 -5.18 -11.31
N VAL A 358 -10.11 -4.11 -10.54
CA VAL A 358 -11.15 -4.02 -9.51
C VAL A 358 -12.54 -4.01 -10.13
N GLU A 359 -12.77 -3.21 -11.17
CA GLU A 359 -14.05 -3.14 -11.87
C GLU A 359 -14.42 -4.49 -12.54
N GLU A 360 -13.47 -5.14 -13.21
CA GLU A 360 -13.63 -6.48 -13.77
C GLU A 360 -14.00 -7.50 -12.69
N TYR A 361 -13.39 -7.38 -11.50
CA TYR A 361 -13.72 -8.26 -10.39
C TYR A 361 -15.10 -7.99 -9.80
N TYR A 362 -15.55 -6.73 -9.73
CA TYR A 362 -16.95 -6.44 -9.39
C TYR A 362 -17.90 -7.10 -10.38
N GLY A 363 -17.64 -6.95 -11.69
CA GLY A 363 -18.44 -7.60 -12.72
C GLY A 363 -18.47 -9.12 -12.60
N PHE A 364 -17.33 -9.74 -12.28
CA PHE A 364 -17.27 -11.20 -12.02
C PHE A 364 -18.15 -11.61 -10.83
N VAL A 365 -18.05 -10.88 -9.71
CA VAL A 365 -18.84 -11.19 -8.49
C VAL A 365 -20.33 -11.00 -8.75
N ILE A 366 -20.72 -9.91 -9.41
CA ILE A 366 -22.12 -9.60 -9.74
C ILE A 366 -22.72 -10.68 -10.64
N ARG A 367 -22.03 -11.07 -11.73
CA ARG A 367 -22.51 -12.14 -12.62
C ARG A 367 -22.69 -13.46 -11.89
N ARG A 368 -21.72 -13.87 -11.08
CA ARG A 368 -21.80 -15.09 -10.29
C ARG A 368 -23.02 -15.08 -9.36
N LEU A 369 -23.30 -13.96 -8.68
CA LEU A 369 -24.48 -13.82 -7.83
C LEU A 369 -25.77 -13.84 -8.62
N ALA A 370 -25.80 -13.21 -9.79
CA ALA A 370 -26.98 -13.26 -10.69
C ALA A 370 -27.29 -14.67 -11.17
N GLU A 371 -26.25 -15.41 -11.60
CA GLU A 371 -26.40 -16.83 -12.04
C GLU A 371 -26.88 -17.73 -10.91
N GLN A 372 -26.57 -17.40 -9.66
CA GLN A 372 -27.02 -18.13 -8.47
C GLN A 372 -28.40 -17.65 -7.92
N GLY A 373 -28.99 -16.60 -8.50
CA GLY A 373 -30.21 -15.98 -7.96
C GLY A 373 -29.97 -15.31 -6.58
N GLN A 374 -28.74 -14.88 -6.28
CA GLN A 374 -28.34 -14.37 -4.98
C GLN A 374 -27.94 -12.88 -5.01
N LEU A 375 -28.34 -12.14 -6.04
CA LEU A 375 -28.13 -10.69 -6.04
C LEU A 375 -28.83 -10.05 -4.84
N PRO A 376 -28.14 -9.17 -4.09
CA PRO A 376 -28.76 -8.44 -2.99
C PRO A 376 -29.92 -7.57 -3.45
N GLU A 377 -30.97 -7.44 -2.63
CA GLU A 377 -32.17 -6.65 -2.94
C GLU A 377 -31.88 -5.16 -3.28
N GLY A 378 -30.82 -4.62 -2.71
CA GLY A 378 -30.38 -3.25 -2.97
C GLY A 378 -29.61 -3.04 -4.28
N PHE A 379 -29.29 -4.11 -5.03
CA PHE A 379 -28.58 -4.00 -6.30
C PHE A 379 -29.51 -3.55 -7.43
N SER A 380 -29.16 -2.46 -8.12
CA SER A 380 -29.99 -1.86 -9.16
C SER A 380 -29.26 -1.60 -10.50
N ALA A 381 -27.94 -1.72 -10.53
CA ALA A 381 -27.16 -1.49 -11.74
C ALA A 381 -27.39 -2.61 -12.80
N PRO A 382 -27.18 -2.33 -14.08
CA PRO A 382 -27.11 -3.37 -15.10
C PRO A 382 -26.00 -4.40 -14.80
N ILE A 383 -26.30 -5.69 -15.05
CA ILE A 383 -25.31 -6.74 -14.90
C ILE A 383 -24.19 -6.50 -15.94
N PRO A 384 -22.93 -6.33 -15.52
CA PRO A 384 -21.85 -6.06 -16.45
C PRO A 384 -21.64 -7.23 -17.43
N PRO A 385 -21.31 -6.96 -18.70
CA PRO A 385 -21.02 -8.01 -19.67
C PRO A 385 -19.78 -8.83 -19.25
N PRO A 386 -19.63 -10.05 -19.79
CA PRO A 386 -18.41 -10.83 -19.55
C PRO A 386 -17.18 -10.05 -20.04
N PRO A 387 -16.02 -10.20 -19.37
CA PRO A 387 -14.82 -9.52 -19.79
C PRO A 387 -14.43 -9.95 -21.19
N GLY A 388 -13.99 -9.00 -22.01
CA GLY A 388 -13.31 -9.30 -23.26
C GLY A 388 -12.05 -10.15 -23.07
N PRO A 389 -11.35 -10.57 -24.14
CA PRO A 389 -10.19 -11.44 -24.06
C PRO A 389 -9.15 -10.84 -23.09
N ARG A 390 -8.65 -11.67 -22.16
CA ARG A 390 -7.81 -11.26 -21.01
C ARG A 390 -6.51 -10.60 -21.45
N VAL A 391 -6.28 -9.38 -21.02
CA VAL A 391 -4.92 -8.84 -20.86
C VAL A 391 -4.33 -9.47 -19.57
N ARG A 392 -3.27 -10.29 -19.70
CA ARG A 392 -2.61 -10.91 -18.52
C ARG A 392 -2.16 -9.84 -17.52
N THR A 393 -2.50 -10.03 -16.25
CA THR A 393 -2.10 -9.10 -15.18
C THR A 393 -0.61 -9.26 -14.83
N ALA A 394 -0.03 -8.25 -14.19
CA ALA A 394 1.38 -8.23 -13.79
C ALA A 394 1.79 -9.38 -12.85
N SER A 395 0.82 -10.02 -12.16
CA SER A 395 1.05 -11.19 -11.30
C SER A 395 1.10 -12.52 -12.06
N GLU A 396 0.72 -12.52 -13.35
CA GLU A 396 0.68 -13.71 -14.22
C GLU A 396 1.85 -13.72 -15.23
N ARG A 397 2.70 -12.69 -15.21
CA ARG A 397 3.96 -12.55 -15.96
C ARG A 397 5.15 -12.52 -14.98
#